data_1c87bc248acc4411b30fffd8a1818c52
#
_entry.id   1c87bc248acc4411b30fffd8a1818c52
#
_cell.length_a   1.000
_cell.length_b   1.000
_cell.length_c   1.000
_cell.angle_alpha   90.00
_cell.angle_beta   90.00
_cell.angle_gamma   90.00
#
_symmetry.space_group_name_H-M   'P 1'
#
loop_
_entity.id
_entity.type
_entity.pdbx_description
1 polymer ?
#
loop_
_entity_poly.entity_id
_entity_poly.type
_entity_poly.pdbx_seq_one_letter_code
_entity_poly.pdbx_strand_id
1 'polypeptide(L)'
;MNRFIIVVFALTFFAADACAEPGSPLLFETHDVLNLTMPVNFDSLCRPRETPDCDYVPTVFEYLDGNGQMHSVPISIRRRDGWRAMETNCQVPTIFVRFDPEHTAGTPFEGQTTLALTSHCGKGISTDNKRTRTLPDEFESYVGNEFFGYRLYNLVTDVSLRVRFVRITYADPENPRRNFTRNGFFAEHFESLARRFNAELVSQSGLDIEKLDRAAADEIALFNYMIGNTDWSILDQENIFLLRFPGGRQVPVLFDLDMSGLVNAHYAEPAPGLPIRSVKQRYFQGFCNPETDWDALFTKFSAMENDILRILIDTPGMGRGDRRASAAFLLDFFDILVSSEERQRKIVDACREMPGA
;
A
#
# COMPACT_ATOMS: atom_id res chain seq x y z
N MET A 1 -84.26 -6.84 27.29
CA MET A 1 -83.33 -7.51 26.37
C MET A 1 -82.09 -6.61 26.17
N ASN A 2 -81.10 -6.78 27.07
CA ASN A 2 -79.88 -5.97 26.99
C ASN A 2 -78.82 -6.69 26.16
N ARG A 3 -78.36 -6.12 25.08
CA ARG A 3 -77.23 -6.61 24.29
C ARG A 3 -75.96 -5.93 24.82
N PHE A 4 -75.07 -6.77 25.43
CA PHE A 4 -73.70 -6.33 25.73
C PHE A 4 -72.84 -6.46 24.47
N ILE A 5 -72.22 -5.35 24.08
CA ILE A 5 -71.18 -5.32 23.02
C ILE A 5 -69.83 -5.44 23.70
N ILE A 6 -69.13 -6.54 23.45
CA ILE A 6 -67.76 -6.74 23.89
C ILE A 6 -66.85 -6.15 22.81
N VAL A 7 -66.14 -5.07 23.15
CA VAL A 7 -65.09 -4.50 22.31
C VAL A 7 -63.77 -5.19 22.68
N VAL A 8 -63.25 -5.97 21.74
CA VAL A 8 -61.92 -6.60 21.89
C VAL A 8 -60.88 -5.60 21.37
N PHE A 9 -60.05 -5.07 22.25
CA PHE A 9 -58.87 -4.27 21.87
C PHE A 9 -57.75 -5.24 21.46
N ALA A 10 -57.40 -5.30 20.20
CA ALA A 10 -56.20 -5.95 19.69
C ALA A 10 -55.00 -5.07 19.98
N LEU A 11 -54.11 -5.46 20.90
CA LEU A 11 -52.81 -4.89 21.11
C LEU A 11 -51.87 -5.38 19.98
N THR A 12 -51.62 -4.53 19.02
CA THR A 12 -50.54 -4.77 18.05
C THR A 12 -49.20 -4.44 18.72
N PHE A 13 -48.42 -5.49 19.02
CA PHE A 13 -47.02 -5.32 19.35
C PHE A 13 -46.27 -4.94 18.07
N PHE A 14 -45.81 -3.70 17.95
CA PHE A 14 -44.75 -3.32 17.01
C PHE A 14 -43.44 -3.90 17.55
N ALA A 15 -42.95 -4.96 16.93
CA ALA A 15 -41.56 -5.34 17.08
C ALA A 15 -40.73 -4.20 16.48
N ALA A 16 -40.00 -3.46 17.31
CA ALA A 16 -38.96 -2.56 16.85
C ALA A 16 -37.87 -3.45 16.25
N ASP A 17 -37.76 -3.44 14.93
CA ASP A 17 -36.54 -3.91 14.27
C ASP A 17 -35.38 -3.10 14.85
N ALA A 18 -34.58 -3.72 15.68
CA ALA A 18 -33.30 -3.19 16.08
C ALA A 18 -32.45 -3.10 14.79
N CYS A 19 -32.38 -1.91 14.20
CA CYS A 19 -31.35 -1.62 13.20
C CYS A 19 -30.02 -1.98 13.88
N ALA A 20 -29.36 -3.03 13.44
CA ALA A 20 -27.98 -3.29 13.78
C ALA A 20 -27.21 -2.03 13.39
N GLU A 21 -26.53 -1.40 14.34
CA GLU A 21 -25.65 -0.29 14.04
C GLU A 21 -24.63 -0.77 12.99
N PRO A 22 -24.37 0.04 11.95
CA PRO A 22 -23.37 -0.37 10.96
C PRO A 22 -22.05 -0.56 11.68
N GLY A 23 -21.52 -1.78 11.63
CA GLY A 23 -20.20 -2.12 12.16
C GLY A 23 -19.14 -1.20 11.57
N SER A 24 -18.00 -1.07 12.24
CA SER A 24 -16.88 -0.30 11.70
C SER A 24 -16.56 -0.78 10.28
N PRO A 25 -16.32 0.14 9.29
CA PRO A 25 -15.97 -0.27 7.94
C PRO A 25 -14.69 -1.10 7.95
N LEU A 26 -14.63 -2.14 7.10
CA LEU A 26 -13.44 -2.98 6.98
C LEU A 26 -12.23 -2.15 6.53
N LEU A 27 -11.04 -2.63 6.87
CA LEU A 27 -9.78 -1.89 6.74
C LEU A 27 -9.58 -1.22 5.37
N PHE A 28 -9.93 -1.91 4.29
CA PHE A 28 -9.70 -1.43 2.92
C PHE A 28 -10.96 -0.91 2.21
N GLU A 29 -12.07 -0.73 2.92
CA GLU A 29 -13.33 -0.20 2.36
C GLU A 29 -13.40 1.33 2.37
N THR A 30 -12.55 1.98 3.16
CA THR A 30 -12.48 3.43 3.27
C THR A 30 -11.04 3.91 3.18
N HIS A 31 -10.88 5.18 2.86
CA HIS A 31 -9.58 5.84 2.76
C HIS A 31 -9.31 6.83 3.90
N ASP A 32 -10.19 6.91 4.86
CA ASP A 32 -9.99 7.73 6.05
C ASP A 32 -8.77 7.28 6.84
N VAL A 33 -8.11 8.22 7.50
CA VAL A 33 -6.96 7.89 8.34
C VAL A 33 -7.39 7.07 9.54
N LEU A 34 -6.84 5.87 9.69
CA LEU A 34 -7.05 5.07 10.88
C LEU A 34 -6.02 5.45 11.96
N ASN A 35 -6.50 5.95 13.10
CA ASN A 35 -5.65 6.31 14.21
C ASN A 35 -5.52 5.13 15.17
N LEU A 36 -4.28 4.71 15.46
CA LEU A 36 -3.96 3.55 16.29
C LEU A 36 -2.97 3.95 17.39
N THR A 37 -3.10 3.29 18.55
CA THR A 37 -2.03 3.21 19.53
C THR A 37 -1.51 1.78 19.58
N MET A 38 -0.20 1.61 19.60
CA MET A 38 0.46 0.31 19.69
C MET A 38 1.53 0.36 20.77
N PRO A 39 1.33 -0.30 21.91
CA PRO A 39 2.38 -0.51 22.90
C PRO A 39 3.52 -1.33 22.29
N VAL A 40 4.73 -0.79 22.22
CA VAL A 40 5.88 -1.48 21.63
C VAL A 40 7.20 -0.93 22.17
N ASN A 41 8.10 -1.86 22.49
CA ASN A 41 9.52 -1.58 22.64
C ASN A 41 10.27 -2.15 21.41
N PHE A 42 10.68 -1.31 20.47
CA PHE A 42 11.37 -1.75 19.26
C PHE A 42 12.72 -2.42 19.54
N ASP A 43 13.35 -2.11 20.68
CA ASP A 43 14.61 -2.73 21.08
C ASP A 43 14.43 -4.20 21.47
N SER A 44 13.21 -4.62 21.85
CA SER A 44 12.87 -6.01 22.17
C SER A 44 12.54 -6.85 20.95
N LEU A 45 12.33 -6.24 19.77
CA LEU A 45 12.04 -6.98 18.55
C LEU A 45 13.32 -7.61 18.01
N CYS A 46 13.26 -8.91 17.76
CA CYS A 46 14.31 -9.69 17.12
C CYS A 46 14.81 -9.00 15.83
N ARG A 47 16.10 -9.13 15.57
CA ARG A 47 16.77 -8.60 14.37
C ARG A 47 17.01 -9.75 13.40
N PRO A 48 16.38 -9.75 12.19
CA PRO A 48 16.44 -10.88 11.26
C PRO A 48 17.86 -11.31 10.84
N ARG A 49 18.83 -10.40 10.88
CA ARG A 49 20.25 -10.74 10.62
C ARG A 49 20.93 -11.53 11.73
N GLU A 50 20.48 -11.35 12.96
CA GLU A 50 21.02 -12.04 14.13
C GLU A 50 20.33 -13.38 14.34
N THR A 51 19.03 -13.44 13.96
CA THR A 51 18.18 -14.62 14.15
C THR A 51 17.27 -14.75 12.91
N PRO A 52 17.55 -15.66 11.96
CA PRO A 52 16.75 -15.82 10.74
C PRO A 52 15.26 -16.06 11.01
N ASP A 53 14.95 -16.79 12.07
CA ASP A 53 13.58 -17.13 12.48
C ASP A 53 13.13 -16.25 13.65
N CYS A 54 12.91 -14.96 13.37
CA CYS A 54 12.36 -14.05 14.35
C CYS A 54 10.93 -14.40 14.74
N ASP A 55 10.70 -14.62 16.02
CA ASP A 55 9.37 -14.83 16.57
C ASP A 55 8.52 -13.56 16.54
N TYR A 56 7.22 -13.76 16.46
CA TYR A 56 6.26 -12.69 16.66
C TYR A 56 6.13 -12.34 18.14
N VAL A 57 6.14 -11.06 18.46
CA VAL A 57 5.97 -10.52 19.82
C VAL A 57 4.52 -10.06 20.00
N PRO A 58 3.80 -10.51 21.04
CA PRO A 58 2.42 -10.10 21.28
C PRO A 58 2.33 -8.63 21.71
N THR A 59 1.31 -7.93 21.21
CA THR A 59 0.91 -6.59 21.62
C THR A 59 -0.56 -6.36 21.28
N VAL A 60 -1.02 -5.11 21.24
CA VAL A 60 -2.40 -4.76 20.87
C VAL A 60 -2.42 -3.57 19.92
N PHE A 61 -3.48 -3.46 19.10
CA PHE A 61 -3.90 -2.18 18.57
C PHE A 61 -5.06 -1.64 19.40
N GLU A 62 -4.93 -0.38 19.80
CA GLU A 62 -6.00 0.36 20.45
C GLU A 62 -6.46 1.47 19.52
N TYR A 63 -7.77 1.65 19.36
CA TYR A 63 -8.37 2.69 18.52
C TYR A 63 -9.74 3.12 19.07
N LEU A 64 -10.15 4.32 18.69
CA LEU A 64 -11.51 4.81 18.94
C LEU A 64 -12.36 4.53 17.69
N ASP A 65 -13.54 3.98 17.88
CA ASP A 65 -14.52 3.85 16.81
C ASP A 65 -15.23 5.19 16.52
N GLY A 66 -16.16 5.17 15.55
CA GLY A 66 -16.91 6.38 15.17
C GLY A 66 -17.79 6.96 16.29
N ASN A 67 -18.08 6.18 17.35
CA ASN A 67 -18.85 6.60 18.51
C ASN A 67 -17.95 7.08 19.68
N GLY A 68 -16.63 7.02 19.50
CA GLY A 68 -15.67 7.37 20.53
C GLY A 68 -15.43 6.27 21.57
N GLN A 69 -15.87 5.04 21.32
CA GLN A 69 -15.59 3.89 22.18
C GLN A 69 -14.19 3.35 21.89
N MET A 70 -13.42 3.08 22.95
CA MET A 70 -12.11 2.47 22.86
C MET A 70 -12.20 0.97 22.61
N HIS A 71 -11.52 0.51 21.58
CA HIS A 71 -11.38 -0.90 21.24
C HIS A 71 -9.92 -1.33 21.36
N SER A 72 -9.69 -2.58 21.73
CA SER A 72 -8.36 -3.20 21.80
C SER A 72 -8.39 -4.53 21.06
N VAL A 73 -7.51 -4.67 20.06
CA VAL A 73 -7.39 -5.86 19.24
C VAL A 73 -6.03 -6.51 19.50
N PRO A 74 -5.98 -7.73 20.04
CA PRO A 74 -4.74 -8.48 20.22
C PRO A 74 -4.08 -8.75 18.86
N ILE A 75 -2.78 -8.50 18.80
CA ILE A 75 -1.95 -8.72 17.61
C ILE A 75 -0.61 -9.30 18.02
N SER A 76 0.12 -9.78 17.03
CA SER A 76 1.55 -10.09 17.19
C SER A 76 2.34 -9.43 16.07
N ILE A 77 3.51 -8.91 16.40
CA ILE A 77 4.35 -8.13 15.47
C ILE A 77 5.73 -8.74 15.35
N ARG A 78 6.36 -8.62 14.16
CA ARG A 78 7.78 -8.86 13.96
C ARG A 78 8.36 -7.88 12.94
N ARG A 79 9.66 -7.64 12.96
CA ARG A 79 10.33 -6.86 11.90
C ARG A 79 10.19 -7.58 10.56
N ARG A 80 10.01 -6.81 9.49
CA ARG A 80 10.15 -7.32 8.12
C ARG A 80 11.64 -7.46 7.81
N ASP A 81 11.94 -8.37 6.88
CA ASP A 81 13.29 -8.53 6.36
C ASP A 81 13.66 -7.39 5.37
N GLY A 82 14.91 -7.32 4.94
CA GLY A 82 15.39 -6.40 3.94
C GLY A 82 16.12 -5.17 4.51
N TRP A 83 16.37 -4.19 3.65
CA TRP A 83 17.16 -3.00 3.95
C TRP A 83 16.58 -2.18 5.12
N ARG A 84 15.25 -2.04 5.18
CA ARG A 84 14.53 -1.31 6.24
C ARG A 84 14.48 -2.06 7.58
N ALA A 85 14.86 -3.33 7.63
CA ALA A 85 14.98 -4.07 8.90
C ALA A 85 16.25 -3.70 9.67
N MET A 86 17.24 -3.13 8.99
CA MET A 86 18.50 -2.74 9.60
C MET A 86 18.35 -1.44 10.40
N GLU A 87 18.75 -1.49 11.67
CA GLU A 87 18.67 -0.33 12.58
C GLU A 87 19.53 0.86 12.12
N THR A 88 20.61 0.59 11.39
CA THR A 88 21.44 1.63 10.76
C THR A 88 20.67 2.43 9.72
N ASN A 89 19.66 1.82 9.09
CA ASN A 89 18.86 2.42 8.04
C ASN A 89 17.53 2.96 8.58
N CYS A 90 16.87 2.18 9.46
CA CYS A 90 15.56 2.53 10.02
C CYS A 90 15.56 2.34 11.54
N GLN A 91 15.37 3.40 12.31
CA GLN A 91 15.17 3.28 13.75
C GLN A 91 13.78 2.74 14.10
N VAL A 92 12.76 3.11 13.32
CA VAL A 92 11.41 2.53 13.39
C VAL A 92 11.24 1.60 12.19
N PRO A 93 11.44 0.30 12.38
CA PRO A 93 11.43 -0.65 11.27
C PRO A 93 10.04 -0.84 10.69
N THR A 94 9.98 -1.26 9.44
CA THR A 94 8.77 -1.86 8.88
C THR A 94 8.48 -3.18 9.60
N ILE A 95 7.21 -3.50 9.81
CA ILE A 95 6.80 -4.70 10.56
C ILE A 95 5.71 -5.49 9.81
N PHE A 96 5.67 -6.80 10.07
CA PHE A 96 4.49 -7.61 9.85
C PHE A 96 3.63 -7.60 11.11
N VAL A 97 2.33 -7.48 10.91
CA VAL A 97 1.31 -7.58 11.95
C VAL A 97 0.48 -8.82 11.66
N ARG A 98 0.42 -9.73 12.62
CA ARG A 98 -0.41 -10.94 12.57
C ARG A 98 -1.61 -10.76 13.48
N PHE A 99 -2.78 -11.15 12.98
CA PHE A 99 -4.06 -11.13 13.68
C PHE A 99 -4.51 -12.55 13.97
N ASP A 100 -5.19 -12.71 15.11
CA ASP A 100 -5.98 -13.88 15.38
C ASP A 100 -7.43 -13.61 14.91
N PRO A 101 -7.96 -14.39 13.95
CA PRO A 101 -9.30 -14.18 13.42
C PRO A 101 -10.41 -14.14 14.48
N GLU A 102 -10.23 -14.85 15.60
CA GLU A 102 -11.20 -14.87 16.70
C GLU A 102 -11.35 -13.50 17.39
N HIS A 103 -10.32 -12.64 17.28
CA HIS A 103 -10.29 -11.34 17.93
C HIS A 103 -10.55 -10.17 16.97
N THR A 104 -10.81 -10.42 15.68
CA THR A 104 -11.00 -9.36 14.68
C THR A 104 -12.44 -9.12 14.28
N ALA A 105 -13.37 -10.00 14.65
CA ALA A 105 -14.78 -9.88 14.30
C ALA A 105 -15.38 -8.54 14.77
N GLY A 106 -16.09 -7.84 13.89
CA GLY A 106 -16.69 -6.53 14.16
C GLY A 106 -15.70 -5.37 14.26
N THR A 107 -14.42 -5.59 13.99
CA THR A 107 -13.38 -4.56 13.96
C THR A 107 -12.99 -4.21 12.51
N PRO A 108 -12.27 -3.09 12.26
CA PRO A 108 -11.72 -2.81 10.94
C PRO A 108 -10.81 -3.92 10.39
N PHE A 109 -10.28 -4.76 11.26
CA PHE A 109 -9.34 -5.83 10.91
C PHE A 109 -10.00 -7.18 10.64
N GLU A 110 -11.33 -7.24 10.59
CA GLU A 110 -12.06 -8.48 10.30
C GLU A 110 -11.62 -9.08 8.97
N GLY A 111 -11.35 -10.38 8.96
CA GLY A 111 -10.85 -11.12 7.80
C GLY A 111 -9.35 -10.93 7.50
N GLN A 112 -8.63 -10.12 8.29
CA GLN A 112 -7.18 -9.99 8.16
C GLN A 112 -6.48 -11.10 8.97
N THR A 113 -5.41 -11.67 8.38
CA THR A 113 -4.54 -12.65 9.05
C THR A 113 -3.13 -12.07 9.24
N THR A 114 -2.60 -11.44 8.21
CA THR A 114 -1.31 -10.77 8.25
C THR A 114 -1.36 -9.52 7.40
N LEU A 115 -0.78 -8.43 7.89
CA LEU A 115 -0.61 -7.18 7.16
C LEU A 115 0.85 -6.74 7.18
N ALA A 116 1.30 -6.13 6.11
CA ALA A 116 2.53 -5.36 6.10
C ALA A 116 2.22 -3.94 6.58
N LEU A 117 2.90 -3.48 7.63
CA LEU A 117 2.88 -2.09 8.07
C LEU A 117 4.16 -1.41 7.58
N THR A 118 4.02 -0.51 6.64
CA THR A 118 5.09 0.40 6.24
C THR A 118 5.12 1.56 7.22
N SER A 119 6.18 1.59 8.05
CA SER A 119 6.46 2.69 8.97
C SER A 119 7.20 3.82 8.25
N HIS A 120 7.35 4.96 8.94
CA HIS A 120 8.12 6.08 8.39
C HIS A 120 9.65 5.81 8.31
N CYS A 121 10.16 4.69 8.80
CA CYS A 121 11.58 4.29 8.78
C CYS A 121 12.54 5.21 9.58
N GLY A 122 12.27 6.50 9.65
CA GLY A 122 13.14 7.50 10.26
C GLY A 122 13.32 7.38 11.77
N LYS A 123 13.76 8.46 12.40
CA LYS A 123 14.01 8.50 13.85
C LYS A 123 12.71 8.48 14.63
N GLY A 124 12.58 7.58 15.57
CA GLY A 124 11.45 7.53 16.49
C GLY A 124 11.46 8.75 17.40
N ILE A 125 12.38 8.78 18.37
CA ILE A 125 12.64 9.91 19.26
C ILE A 125 14.13 10.19 19.20
N SER A 126 14.49 11.45 18.92
CA SER A 126 15.80 11.95 19.33
C SER A 126 15.74 12.24 20.82
N THR A 127 16.47 11.47 21.62
CA THR A 127 16.56 11.67 23.07
C THR A 127 17.18 13.02 23.43
N ASP A 128 17.93 13.62 22.50
CA ASP A 128 18.77 14.78 22.79
C ASP A 128 18.17 16.12 22.35
N ASN A 129 17.04 16.15 21.67
CA ASN A 129 16.49 17.39 21.17
C ASN A 129 14.96 17.45 21.23
N LYS A 130 14.43 18.20 22.19
CA LYS A 130 13.00 18.48 22.34
C LYS A 130 12.35 19.12 21.10
N ARG A 131 13.14 19.75 20.21
CA ARG A 131 12.67 20.35 18.95
C ARG A 131 12.40 19.32 17.84
N THR A 132 13.10 18.19 17.84
CA THR A 132 12.91 17.14 16.82
C THR A 132 11.65 16.30 17.04
N ARG A 133 11.00 16.38 18.19
CA ARG A 133 9.73 15.70 18.46
C ARG A 133 8.55 16.22 17.64
N THR A 134 8.60 17.47 17.20
CA THR A 134 7.48 18.17 16.56
C THR A 134 7.70 18.45 15.07
N LEU A 135 8.92 18.26 14.57
CA LEU A 135 9.21 18.42 13.15
C LEU A 135 8.92 17.11 12.43
N PRO A 136 8.21 17.16 11.29
CA PRO A 136 8.09 16.00 10.43
C PRO A 136 9.49 15.49 10.06
N ASP A 137 9.69 14.19 10.22
CA ASP A 137 10.88 13.53 9.71
C ASP A 137 10.75 13.50 8.17
N GLU A 138 11.85 13.68 7.44
CA GLU A 138 11.87 13.59 5.97
C GLU A 138 11.29 12.27 5.46
N PHE A 139 11.49 11.19 6.22
CA PHE A 139 10.93 9.87 5.92
C PHE A 139 9.39 9.82 6.02
N GLU A 140 8.73 10.72 6.75
CA GLU A 140 7.27 10.75 6.79
C GLU A 140 6.67 11.21 5.45
N SER A 141 7.38 12.07 4.71
CA SER A 141 6.95 12.45 3.36
C SER A 141 7.06 11.28 2.38
N TYR A 142 8.08 10.42 2.54
CA TYR A 142 8.23 9.23 1.70
C TYR A 142 7.07 8.25 1.90
N VAL A 143 6.62 8.04 3.15
CA VAL A 143 5.44 7.22 3.44
C VAL A 143 4.19 7.75 2.75
N GLY A 144 3.95 9.06 2.80
CA GLY A 144 2.82 9.70 2.12
C GLY A 144 2.89 9.54 0.60
N ASN A 145 4.07 9.74 0.02
CA ASN A 145 4.30 9.63 -1.42
C ASN A 145 4.19 8.16 -1.89
N GLU A 146 4.72 7.20 -1.13
CA GLU A 146 4.61 5.76 -1.43
C GLU A 146 3.15 5.28 -1.34
N PHE A 147 2.43 5.67 -0.28
CA PHE A 147 0.99 5.41 -0.17
C PHE A 147 0.21 6.00 -1.35
N PHE A 148 0.52 7.22 -1.76
CA PHE A 148 -0.04 7.84 -2.97
C PHE A 148 0.24 6.99 -4.21
N GLY A 149 1.47 6.52 -4.39
CA GLY A 149 1.84 5.62 -5.48
C GLY A 149 0.99 4.34 -5.54
N TYR A 150 0.75 3.69 -4.40
CA TYR A 150 -0.16 2.54 -4.33
C TYR A 150 -1.60 2.91 -4.71
N ARG A 151 -2.09 4.07 -4.27
CA ARG A 151 -3.43 4.56 -4.64
C ARG A 151 -3.55 4.80 -6.15
N LEU A 152 -2.49 5.29 -6.79
CA LEU A 152 -2.43 5.41 -8.24
C LEU A 152 -2.45 4.05 -8.93
N TYR A 153 -1.70 3.08 -8.39
CA TYR A 153 -1.69 1.73 -8.97
C TYR A 153 -3.06 1.06 -8.83
N ASN A 154 -3.82 1.31 -7.75
CA ASN A 154 -5.21 0.86 -7.61
C ASN A 154 -6.17 1.47 -8.66
N LEU A 155 -5.85 2.63 -9.27
CA LEU A 155 -6.61 3.14 -10.43
C LEU A 155 -6.31 2.38 -11.72
N VAL A 156 -5.08 1.90 -11.87
CA VAL A 156 -4.64 1.20 -13.09
C VAL A 156 -5.26 -0.18 -13.16
N THR A 157 -5.28 -0.91 -12.04
CA THR A 157 -5.76 -2.30 -12.02
C THR A 157 -6.33 -2.69 -10.65
N ASP A 158 -7.40 -3.49 -10.67
CA ASP A 158 -7.94 -4.12 -9.46
C ASP A 158 -7.02 -5.22 -8.91
N VAL A 159 -6.13 -5.80 -9.77
CA VAL A 159 -5.13 -6.80 -9.36
C VAL A 159 -3.92 -6.09 -8.78
N SER A 160 -4.16 -5.40 -7.67
CA SER A 160 -3.17 -4.59 -6.96
C SER A 160 -3.41 -4.68 -5.45
N LEU A 161 -2.37 -4.43 -4.66
CA LEU A 161 -2.47 -4.40 -3.21
C LEU A 161 -3.32 -3.22 -2.77
N ARG A 162 -4.37 -3.47 -1.99
CA ARG A 162 -5.11 -2.39 -1.31
C ARG A 162 -4.28 -1.83 -0.19
N VAL A 163 -4.43 -0.54 0.08
CA VAL A 163 -3.67 0.15 1.12
C VAL A 163 -4.59 0.99 2.01
N ARG A 164 -4.22 1.11 3.30
CA ARG A 164 -4.90 1.97 4.26
C ARG A 164 -3.90 2.83 5.02
N PHE A 165 -4.07 4.14 4.93
CA PHE A 165 -3.23 5.07 5.68
C PHE A 165 -3.55 5.01 7.18
N VAL A 166 -2.50 5.03 7.99
CA VAL A 166 -2.63 4.98 9.45
C VAL A 166 -1.76 6.05 10.11
N ARG A 167 -2.21 6.53 11.25
CA ARG A 167 -1.43 7.34 12.17
C ARG A 167 -1.26 6.56 13.45
N ILE A 168 -0.03 6.15 13.74
CA ILE A 168 0.25 5.25 14.86
C ILE A 168 0.99 5.99 15.96
N THR A 169 0.44 5.92 17.17
CA THR A 169 1.14 6.26 18.40
C THR A 169 1.85 5.01 18.92
N TYR A 170 3.17 4.99 18.81
CA TYR A 170 4.02 3.97 19.39
C TYR A 170 4.22 4.33 20.87
N ALA A 171 3.64 3.52 21.76
CA ALA A 171 3.68 3.72 23.18
C ALA A 171 4.75 2.80 23.80
N ASP A 172 5.79 3.38 24.42
CA ASP A 172 6.79 2.61 25.13
C ASP A 172 6.23 2.20 26.50
N PRO A 173 6.02 0.87 26.76
CA PRO A 173 5.43 0.42 28.02
C PRO A 173 6.26 0.75 29.26
N GLU A 174 7.57 0.89 29.10
CA GLU A 174 8.51 1.14 30.21
C GLU A 174 8.76 2.63 30.42
N ASN A 175 8.62 3.45 29.36
CA ASN A 175 8.92 4.86 29.44
C ASN A 175 7.99 5.72 28.56
N PRO A 176 6.86 6.22 29.11
CA PRO A 176 5.92 7.05 28.36
C PRO A 176 6.51 8.32 27.74
N ARG A 177 7.69 8.78 28.19
CA ARG A 177 8.39 9.92 27.60
C ARG A 177 8.97 9.58 26.21
N ARG A 178 9.06 8.30 25.88
CA ARG A 178 9.50 7.79 24.58
C ARG A 178 8.34 7.60 23.58
N ASN A 179 7.10 7.87 24.00
CA ASN A 179 5.96 7.80 23.10
C ASN A 179 6.09 8.82 21.96
N PHE A 180 5.75 8.39 20.76
CA PHE A 180 5.73 9.24 19.58
C PHE A 180 4.66 8.78 18.59
N THR A 181 4.15 9.72 17.78
CA THR A 181 3.15 9.42 16.74
C THR A 181 3.75 9.67 15.38
N ARG A 182 3.55 8.73 14.46
CA ARG A 182 4.03 8.79 13.07
C ARG A 182 3.01 8.26 12.09
N ASN A 183 3.15 8.69 10.84
CA ASN A 183 2.38 8.17 9.74
C ASN A 183 2.93 6.81 9.29
N GLY A 184 2.05 5.97 8.76
CA GLY A 184 2.35 4.69 8.16
C GLY A 184 1.20 4.28 7.24
N PHE A 185 1.31 3.14 6.61
CA PHE A 185 0.18 2.53 5.94
C PHE A 185 0.24 1.00 6.01
N PHE A 186 -0.91 0.38 6.04
CA PHE A 186 -1.06 -1.05 5.81
C PHE A 186 -1.15 -1.32 4.33
N ALA A 187 -0.48 -2.37 3.88
CA ALA A 187 -0.68 -2.98 2.58
C ALA A 187 -1.30 -4.37 2.75
N GLU A 188 -2.22 -4.71 1.86
CA GLU A 188 -2.83 -6.05 1.76
C GLU A 188 -1.72 -7.11 1.61
N HIS A 189 -1.88 -8.25 2.29
CA HIS A 189 -0.92 -9.34 2.15
C HIS A 189 -1.11 -10.07 0.82
N PHE A 190 -0.03 -10.56 0.23
CA PHE A 190 -0.03 -11.24 -1.09
C PHE A 190 -1.02 -12.40 -1.15
N GLU A 191 -1.08 -13.22 -0.09
CA GLU A 191 -2.06 -14.32 0.00
C GLU A 191 -3.51 -13.82 0.07
N SER A 192 -3.76 -12.66 0.68
CA SER A 192 -5.09 -12.06 0.75
C SER A 192 -5.54 -11.57 -0.62
N LEU A 193 -4.63 -10.95 -1.36
CA LEU A 193 -4.86 -10.59 -2.75
C LEU A 193 -5.12 -11.84 -3.61
N ALA A 194 -4.31 -12.88 -3.47
CA ALA A 194 -4.50 -14.14 -4.19
C ALA A 194 -5.89 -14.74 -3.93
N ARG A 195 -6.30 -14.83 -2.65
CA ARG A 195 -7.65 -15.29 -2.27
C ARG A 195 -8.76 -14.43 -2.87
N ARG A 196 -8.60 -13.10 -2.87
CA ARG A 196 -9.59 -12.15 -3.42
C ARG A 196 -9.88 -12.41 -4.89
N PHE A 197 -8.92 -12.90 -5.66
CA PHE A 197 -9.03 -13.20 -7.08
C PHE A 197 -9.14 -14.70 -7.38
N ASN A 198 -9.29 -15.57 -6.37
CA ASN A 198 -9.25 -17.02 -6.54
C ASN A 198 -8.03 -17.49 -7.37
N ALA A 199 -6.87 -16.88 -7.07
CA ALA A 199 -5.60 -17.14 -7.71
C ALA A 199 -4.59 -17.73 -6.73
N GLU A 200 -3.47 -18.22 -7.23
CA GLU A 200 -2.36 -18.78 -6.46
C GLU A 200 -1.10 -17.91 -6.61
N LEU A 201 -0.32 -17.79 -5.54
CA LEU A 201 1.01 -17.19 -5.63
C LEU A 201 1.94 -18.10 -6.41
N VAL A 202 2.65 -17.54 -7.37
CA VAL A 202 3.68 -18.24 -8.13
C VAL A 202 5.01 -18.11 -7.41
N SER A 203 5.74 -19.21 -7.22
CA SER A 203 7.08 -19.18 -6.64
C SER A 203 8.05 -18.41 -7.53
N GLN A 204 9.15 -17.92 -6.95
CA GLN A 204 10.17 -17.12 -7.64
C GLN A 204 10.76 -17.80 -8.90
N SER A 205 10.80 -19.14 -8.93
CA SER A 205 11.23 -19.93 -10.10
C SER A 205 10.07 -20.39 -11.01
N GLY A 206 8.85 -19.92 -10.77
CA GLY A 206 7.65 -20.43 -11.41
C GLY A 206 7.11 -19.54 -12.54
N LEU A 207 7.87 -18.52 -12.98
CA LEU A 207 7.49 -17.70 -14.14
C LEU A 207 7.47 -18.58 -15.39
N ASP A 208 6.34 -18.55 -16.08
CA ASP A 208 6.13 -19.12 -17.40
C ASP A 208 5.79 -17.98 -18.36
N ILE A 209 6.74 -17.64 -19.23
CA ILE A 209 6.63 -16.52 -20.17
C ILE A 209 5.46 -16.68 -21.14
N GLU A 210 5.13 -17.93 -21.50
CA GLU A 210 3.97 -18.21 -22.39
C GLU A 210 2.63 -17.99 -21.69
N LYS A 211 2.62 -18.04 -20.35
CA LYS A 211 1.43 -17.80 -19.51
C LYS A 211 1.36 -16.37 -18.97
N LEU A 212 2.40 -15.57 -19.17
CA LEU A 212 2.43 -14.19 -18.71
C LEU A 212 1.32 -13.38 -19.40
N ASP A 213 0.52 -12.70 -18.60
CA ASP A 213 -0.44 -11.72 -19.08
C ASP A 213 0.29 -10.49 -19.63
N ARG A 214 0.38 -10.43 -20.95
CA ARG A 214 1.12 -9.38 -21.66
C ARG A 214 0.50 -8.00 -21.45
N ALA A 215 -0.83 -7.90 -21.46
CA ALA A 215 -1.51 -6.63 -21.23
C ALA A 215 -1.25 -6.10 -19.81
N ALA A 216 -1.31 -6.96 -18.79
CA ALA A 216 -0.96 -6.57 -17.44
C ALA A 216 0.53 -6.20 -17.30
N ALA A 217 1.43 -6.87 -18.01
CA ALA A 217 2.85 -6.52 -18.04
C ALA A 217 3.08 -5.14 -18.68
N ASP A 218 2.37 -4.83 -19.77
CA ASP A 218 2.44 -3.52 -20.44
C ASP A 218 1.87 -2.39 -19.55
N GLU A 219 0.77 -2.66 -18.82
CA GLU A 219 0.20 -1.73 -17.84
C GLU A 219 1.18 -1.41 -16.71
N ILE A 220 1.83 -2.43 -16.14
CA ILE A 220 2.85 -2.26 -15.10
C ILE A 220 4.05 -1.48 -15.63
N ALA A 221 4.50 -1.77 -16.84
CA ALA A 221 5.63 -1.07 -17.44
C ALA A 221 5.34 0.42 -17.64
N LEU A 222 4.14 0.76 -18.15
CA LEU A 222 3.74 2.15 -18.32
C LEU A 222 3.50 2.85 -16.98
N PHE A 223 2.94 2.14 -15.99
CA PHE A 223 2.78 2.67 -14.63
C PHE A 223 4.14 2.99 -13.98
N ASN A 224 5.09 2.06 -14.04
CA ASN A 224 6.44 2.30 -13.51
C ASN A 224 7.15 3.46 -14.23
N TYR A 225 6.96 3.59 -15.55
CA TYR A 225 7.43 4.75 -16.29
C TYR A 225 6.78 6.04 -15.80
N MET A 226 5.46 6.05 -15.57
CA MET A 226 4.73 7.20 -15.04
C MET A 226 5.30 7.69 -13.70
N ILE A 227 5.55 6.77 -12.77
CA ILE A 227 6.07 7.10 -11.44
C ILE A 227 7.61 7.20 -11.36
N GLY A 228 8.32 6.94 -12.48
CA GLY A 228 9.77 6.96 -12.54
C GLY A 228 10.43 5.87 -11.68
N ASN A 229 9.82 4.69 -11.64
CA ASN A 229 10.36 3.54 -10.95
C ASN A 229 11.14 2.66 -11.93
N THR A 230 12.39 2.36 -11.58
CA THR A 230 13.24 1.44 -12.34
C THR A 230 13.67 0.23 -11.52
N ASP A 231 13.27 0.16 -10.25
CA ASP A 231 13.61 -0.90 -9.31
C ASP A 231 12.56 -2.03 -9.37
N TRP A 232 12.41 -2.63 -10.55
CA TRP A 232 11.47 -3.72 -10.76
C TRP A 232 11.88 -4.63 -11.93
N SER A 233 11.52 -5.90 -11.85
CA SER A 233 11.72 -6.87 -12.94
C SER A 233 10.69 -7.98 -12.85
N ILE A 234 9.96 -8.24 -13.96
CA ILE A 234 9.06 -9.40 -14.05
C ILE A 234 9.89 -10.68 -14.13
N LEU A 235 10.99 -10.66 -14.87
CA LEU A 235 11.81 -11.86 -15.10
C LEU A 235 12.49 -12.34 -13.82
N ASP A 236 13.05 -11.40 -13.06
CA ASP A 236 13.73 -11.69 -11.80
C ASP A 236 12.79 -11.68 -10.60
N GLN A 237 11.51 -11.30 -10.81
CA GLN A 237 10.52 -11.05 -9.76
C GLN A 237 11.06 -10.06 -8.70
N GLU A 238 11.77 -9.02 -9.16
CA GLU A 238 12.21 -7.92 -8.30
C GLU A 238 11.07 -6.94 -8.14
N ASN A 239 10.62 -6.69 -6.91
CA ASN A 239 9.46 -5.86 -6.56
C ASN A 239 8.17 -6.22 -7.35
N ILE A 240 8.11 -7.43 -7.87
CA ILE A 240 7.00 -8.04 -8.57
C ILE A 240 6.76 -9.43 -8.00
N PHE A 241 5.52 -9.78 -7.72
CA PHE A 241 5.11 -11.16 -7.56
C PHE A 241 4.08 -11.52 -8.63
N LEU A 242 3.89 -12.81 -8.85
CA LEU A 242 2.99 -13.31 -9.88
C LEU A 242 1.81 -14.03 -9.24
N LEU A 243 0.61 -13.78 -9.76
CA LEU A 243 -0.59 -14.51 -9.44
C LEU A 243 -0.96 -15.42 -10.60
N ARG A 244 -1.12 -16.72 -10.34
CA ARG A 244 -1.65 -17.68 -11.31
C ARG A 244 -3.16 -17.77 -11.15
N PHE A 245 -3.87 -17.32 -12.19
CA PHE A 245 -5.32 -17.41 -12.26
C PHE A 245 -5.78 -18.80 -12.73
N PRO A 246 -7.05 -19.17 -12.51
CA PRO A 246 -7.64 -20.35 -13.16
C PRO A 246 -7.39 -20.31 -14.67
N GLY A 247 -6.95 -21.45 -15.25
CA GLY A 247 -6.53 -21.51 -16.65
C GLY A 247 -5.04 -21.26 -16.90
N GLY A 248 -4.26 -20.95 -15.84
CA GLY A 248 -2.80 -20.89 -15.89
C GLY A 248 -2.21 -19.51 -16.20
N ARG A 249 -3.02 -18.51 -16.56
CA ARG A 249 -2.58 -17.14 -16.83
C ARG A 249 -1.85 -16.56 -15.62
N GLN A 250 -0.67 -16.02 -15.81
CA GLN A 250 0.16 -15.40 -14.76
C GLN A 250 0.11 -13.87 -14.88
N VAL A 251 -0.43 -13.23 -13.85
CA VAL A 251 -0.57 -11.76 -13.76
C VAL A 251 0.49 -11.21 -12.83
N PRO A 252 1.36 -10.31 -13.30
CA PRO A 252 2.32 -9.65 -12.45
C PRO A 252 1.62 -8.63 -11.55
N VAL A 253 2.12 -8.47 -10.32
CA VAL A 253 1.63 -7.50 -9.33
C VAL A 253 2.81 -6.77 -8.73
N LEU A 254 2.78 -5.45 -8.82
CA LEU A 254 3.83 -4.56 -8.34
C LEU A 254 3.70 -4.29 -6.83
N PHE A 255 4.83 -4.22 -6.14
CA PHE A 255 4.94 -3.76 -4.76
C PHE A 255 6.28 -3.05 -4.54
N ASP A 256 6.45 -2.41 -3.37
CA ASP A 256 7.63 -1.65 -2.95
C ASP A 256 7.99 -0.50 -3.93
N LEU A 257 7.38 0.68 -3.71
CA LEU A 257 7.47 1.81 -4.63
C LEU A 257 8.45 2.89 -4.16
N ASP A 258 9.15 2.68 -3.06
CA ASP A 258 9.96 3.70 -2.39
C ASP A 258 11.16 4.20 -3.21
N MET A 259 11.67 3.37 -4.14
CA MET A 259 12.75 3.73 -5.05
C MET A 259 12.30 4.54 -6.27
N SER A 260 10.99 4.87 -6.36
CA SER A 260 10.46 5.63 -7.50
C SER A 260 10.78 7.12 -7.46
N GLY A 261 10.79 7.75 -8.63
CA GLY A 261 10.88 9.21 -8.77
C GLY A 261 9.69 9.95 -8.16
N LEU A 262 8.54 9.31 -8.04
CA LEU A 262 7.36 9.85 -7.36
C LEU A 262 7.63 10.00 -5.86
N VAL A 263 8.18 8.99 -5.22
CA VAL A 263 8.56 9.02 -3.79
C VAL A 263 9.75 9.93 -3.58
N ASN A 264 10.75 9.83 -4.46
CA ASN A 264 11.95 10.66 -4.43
C ASN A 264 12.68 10.62 -3.09
N ALA A 265 12.81 9.42 -2.52
CA ALA A 265 13.57 9.22 -1.30
C ALA A 265 15.04 9.57 -1.54
N HIS A 266 15.72 10.11 -0.52
CA HIS A 266 17.13 10.52 -0.66
C HIS A 266 18.08 9.35 -0.94
N TYR A 267 17.64 8.14 -0.62
CA TYR A 267 18.39 6.89 -0.88
C TYR A 267 18.00 6.22 -2.22
N ALA A 268 16.99 6.77 -2.92
CA ALA A 268 16.52 6.17 -4.18
C ALA A 268 17.51 6.43 -5.31
N GLU A 269 17.94 5.36 -5.94
CA GLU A 269 18.86 5.35 -7.09
C GLU A 269 18.22 4.60 -8.25
N PRO A 270 18.52 4.99 -9.51
CA PRO A 270 18.11 4.19 -10.66
C PRO A 270 18.71 2.79 -10.62
N ALA A 271 18.01 1.82 -11.21
CA ALA A 271 18.56 0.47 -11.37
C ALA A 271 19.93 0.50 -12.06
N PRO A 272 20.88 -0.35 -11.64
CA PRO A 272 22.23 -0.37 -12.18
C PRO A 272 22.27 -0.59 -13.69
N GLY A 273 23.17 0.11 -14.38
CA GLY A 273 23.39 -0.04 -15.82
C GLY A 273 22.45 0.77 -16.72
N LEU A 274 21.47 1.48 -16.18
CA LEU A 274 20.61 2.36 -16.96
C LEU A 274 21.31 3.70 -17.30
N PRO A 275 21.00 4.31 -18.46
CA PRO A 275 21.63 5.55 -18.90
C PRO A 275 21.02 6.81 -18.26
N ILE A 276 20.52 6.69 -17.03
CA ILE A 276 19.94 7.78 -16.24
C ILE A 276 20.72 7.92 -14.93
N ARG A 277 20.68 9.11 -14.33
CA ARG A 277 21.47 9.45 -13.13
C ARG A 277 20.61 9.76 -11.90
N SER A 278 19.31 9.79 -12.07
CA SER A 278 18.38 10.11 -11.00
C SER A 278 17.04 9.44 -11.28
N VAL A 279 16.36 8.98 -10.24
CA VAL A 279 14.99 8.44 -10.32
C VAL A 279 13.96 9.43 -10.85
N LYS A 280 14.31 10.74 -10.89
CA LYS A 280 13.48 11.77 -11.56
C LYS A 280 13.54 11.69 -13.09
N GLN A 281 14.49 10.98 -13.65
CA GLN A 281 14.59 10.73 -15.07
C GLN A 281 13.85 9.43 -15.38
N ARG A 282 12.74 9.53 -16.12
CA ARG A 282 11.97 8.34 -16.51
C ARG A 282 12.74 7.51 -17.52
N TYR A 283 12.71 6.22 -17.36
CA TYR A 283 13.26 5.24 -18.29
C TYR A 283 12.26 4.09 -18.47
N PHE A 284 11.86 3.81 -19.71
CA PHE A 284 10.92 2.73 -20.00
C PHE A 284 11.63 1.39 -19.98
N GLN A 285 11.10 0.43 -19.22
CA GLN A 285 11.67 -0.91 -19.08
C GLN A 285 10.72 -2.02 -19.55
N GLY A 286 9.62 -1.66 -20.21
CA GLY A 286 8.68 -2.64 -20.76
C GLY A 286 9.29 -3.46 -21.89
N PHE A 287 8.67 -4.61 -22.17
CA PHE A 287 9.07 -5.49 -23.26
C PHE A 287 8.36 -5.11 -24.56
N CYS A 288 9.04 -5.33 -25.69
CA CYS A 288 8.43 -5.20 -27.00
C CYS A 288 7.42 -6.33 -27.18
N ASN A 289 6.17 -5.96 -27.40
CA ASN A 289 5.09 -6.88 -27.64
C ASN A 289 4.31 -6.37 -28.88
N PRO A 290 4.35 -7.10 -30.02
CA PRO A 290 3.67 -6.66 -31.22
C PRO A 290 2.13 -6.64 -31.10
N GLU A 291 1.59 -7.27 -30.06
CA GLU A 291 0.15 -7.30 -29.79
C GLU A 291 -0.31 -6.15 -28.88
N THR A 292 0.62 -5.31 -28.36
CA THR A 292 0.25 -4.19 -27.51
C THR A 292 -0.58 -3.16 -28.26
N ASP A 293 -1.80 -2.92 -27.81
CA ASP A 293 -2.61 -1.80 -28.25
C ASP A 293 -2.19 -0.53 -27.50
N TRP A 294 -1.13 0.11 -28.02
CA TRP A 294 -0.56 1.32 -27.42
C TRP A 294 -1.57 2.47 -27.33
N ASP A 295 -2.43 2.62 -28.34
CA ASP A 295 -3.42 3.71 -28.32
C ASP A 295 -4.48 3.50 -27.25
N ALA A 296 -4.95 2.27 -27.05
CA ALA A 296 -5.83 1.95 -25.94
C ALA A 296 -5.16 2.16 -24.60
N LEU A 297 -3.89 1.74 -24.45
CA LEU A 297 -3.13 1.89 -23.22
C LEU A 297 -2.88 3.37 -22.88
N PHE A 298 -2.44 4.19 -23.83
CA PHE A 298 -2.26 5.63 -23.64
C PHE A 298 -3.58 6.35 -23.33
N THR A 299 -4.67 5.95 -23.98
CA THR A 299 -6.02 6.49 -23.71
C THR A 299 -6.45 6.17 -22.28
N LYS A 300 -6.25 4.93 -21.81
CA LYS A 300 -6.54 4.52 -20.44
C LYS A 300 -5.81 5.40 -19.44
N PHE A 301 -4.49 5.58 -19.59
CA PHE A 301 -3.70 6.38 -18.67
C PHE A 301 -4.06 7.88 -18.74
N SER A 302 -4.27 8.43 -19.94
CA SER A 302 -4.67 9.83 -20.09
C SER A 302 -6.01 10.14 -19.42
N ALA A 303 -6.95 9.20 -19.45
CA ALA A 303 -8.25 9.36 -18.81
C ALA A 303 -8.18 9.46 -17.28
N MET A 304 -7.10 8.95 -16.67
CA MET A 304 -6.93 8.95 -15.21
C MET A 304 -6.37 10.27 -14.64
N GLU A 305 -5.94 11.23 -15.47
CA GLU A 305 -5.27 12.45 -15.01
C GLU A 305 -6.05 13.17 -13.90
N ASN A 306 -7.34 13.42 -14.11
CA ASN A 306 -8.18 14.12 -13.13
C ASN A 306 -8.36 13.33 -11.83
N ASP A 307 -8.47 12.00 -11.91
CA ASP A 307 -8.60 11.15 -10.72
C ASP A 307 -7.30 11.12 -9.94
N ILE A 308 -6.16 11.07 -10.63
CA ILE A 308 -4.82 11.17 -10.04
C ILE A 308 -4.66 12.47 -9.26
N LEU A 309 -5.04 13.61 -9.85
CA LEU A 309 -4.96 14.92 -9.18
C LEU A 309 -5.90 15.00 -7.98
N ARG A 310 -7.08 14.39 -8.04
CA ARG A 310 -8.01 14.30 -6.91
C ARG A 310 -7.41 13.47 -5.78
N ILE A 311 -6.89 12.27 -6.07
CA ILE A 311 -6.23 11.42 -5.07
C ILE A 311 -5.05 12.14 -4.43
N LEU A 312 -4.26 12.89 -5.22
CA LEU A 312 -3.14 13.67 -4.70
C LEU A 312 -3.57 14.70 -3.64
N ILE A 313 -4.69 15.39 -3.89
CA ILE A 313 -5.25 16.37 -2.95
C ILE A 313 -5.71 15.68 -1.66
N ASP A 314 -6.36 14.53 -1.78
CA ASP A 314 -6.96 13.80 -0.67
C ASP A 314 -5.97 12.89 0.08
N THR A 315 -4.75 12.71 -0.45
CA THR A 315 -3.74 11.83 0.17
C THR A 315 -3.27 12.41 1.51
N PRO A 316 -3.47 11.69 2.62
CA PRO A 316 -2.96 12.12 3.93
C PRO A 316 -1.43 12.01 4.00
N GLY A 317 -0.82 12.72 4.95
CA GLY A 317 0.62 12.65 5.20
C GLY A 317 1.50 13.43 4.23
N MET A 318 0.95 13.92 3.12
CA MET A 318 1.68 14.75 2.14
C MET A 318 1.63 16.23 2.49
N GLY A 319 2.79 16.88 2.53
CA GLY A 319 2.92 18.32 2.67
C GLY A 319 2.57 19.08 1.37
N ARG A 320 2.39 20.40 1.45
CA ARG A 320 2.13 21.23 0.25
C ARG A 320 3.28 21.15 -0.77
N GLY A 321 4.52 21.03 -0.28
CA GLY A 321 5.71 20.89 -1.13
C GLY A 321 5.69 19.57 -1.89
N ASP A 322 5.39 18.47 -1.20
CA ASP A 322 5.33 17.14 -1.79
C ASP A 322 4.23 17.05 -2.83
N ARG A 323 3.01 17.55 -2.52
CA ARG A 323 1.91 17.58 -3.49
C ARG A 323 2.26 18.36 -4.75
N ARG A 324 2.91 19.53 -4.60
CA ARG A 324 3.32 20.33 -5.76
C ARG A 324 4.38 19.59 -6.59
N ALA A 325 5.36 18.97 -5.95
CA ALA A 325 6.41 18.22 -6.62
C ALA A 325 5.86 16.99 -7.34
N SER A 326 4.97 16.24 -6.70
CA SER A 326 4.30 15.07 -7.30
C SER A 326 3.38 15.48 -8.45
N ALA A 327 2.61 16.57 -8.31
CA ALA A 327 1.78 17.09 -9.40
C ALA A 327 2.64 17.46 -10.62
N ALA A 328 3.69 18.23 -10.43
CA ALA A 328 4.57 18.63 -11.53
C ALA A 328 5.22 17.40 -12.19
N PHE A 329 5.67 16.43 -11.39
CA PHE A 329 6.26 15.20 -11.91
C PHE A 329 5.28 14.38 -12.74
N LEU A 330 4.02 14.24 -12.30
CA LEU A 330 3.01 13.47 -13.01
C LEU A 330 2.48 14.22 -14.26
N LEU A 331 2.31 15.53 -14.19
CA LEU A 331 1.91 16.34 -15.36
C LEU A 331 2.93 16.24 -16.51
N ASP A 332 4.23 16.21 -16.21
CA ASP A 332 5.26 15.96 -17.21
C ASP A 332 5.10 14.60 -17.93
N PHE A 333 4.56 13.57 -17.26
CA PHE A 333 4.19 12.32 -17.91
C PHE A 333 3.01 12.48 -18.85
N PHE A 334 1.97 13.23 -18.45
CA PHE A 334 0.81 13.45 -19.32
C PHE A 334 1.18 14.30 -20.54
N ASP A 335 2.09 15.26 -20.41
CA ASP A 335 2.64 15.99 -21.54
C ASP A 335 3.33 15.06 -22.56
N ILE A 336 4.03 14.01 -22.09
CA ILE A 336 4.60 12.98 -22.96
C ILE A 336 3.50 12.21 -23.68
N LEU A 337 2.41 11.85 -23.00
CA LEU A 337 1.31 11.10 -23.64
C LEU A 337 0.56 11.91 -24.68
N VAL A 338 0.44 13.22 -24.52
CA VAL A 338 -0.18 14.12 -25.52
C VAL A 338 0.65 14.20 -26.80
N SER A 339 1.97 14.20 -26.71
CA SER A 339 2.87 14.26 -27.85
C SER A 339 3.06 12.89 -28.50
N SER A 340 2.55 12.72 -29.72
CA SER A 340 2.74 11.48 -30.48
C SER A 340 4.21 11.14 -30.74
N GLU A 341 5.06 12.15 -30.96
CA GLU A 341 6.50 11.97 -31.16
C GLU A 341 7.19 11.52 -29.87
N GLU A 342 6.88 12.17 -28.74
CA GLU A 342 7.49 11.85 -27.45
C GLU A 342 7.11 10.45 -26.96
N ARG A 343 5.81 10.08 -27.04
CA ARG A 343 5.36 8.75 -26.62
C ARG A 343 5.94 7.64 -27.51
N GLN A 344 6.05 7.90 -28.81
CA GLN A 344 6.70 6.95 -29.73
C GLN A 344 8.17 6.75 -29.33
N ARG A 345 8.92 7.81 -29.23
CA ARG A 345 10.36 7.77 -28.96
C ARG A 345 10.70 7.26 -27.55
N LYS A 346 9.95 7.70 -26.54
CA LYS A 346 10.29 7.44 -25.11
C LYS A 346 9.68 6.15 -24.56
N ILE A 347 8.67 5.60 -25.21
CA ILE A 347 7.92 4.43 -24.73
C ILE A 347 7.96 3.33 -25.79
N VAL A 348 7.33 3.54 -26.96
CA VAL A 348 7.16 2.48 -27.95
C VAL A 348 8.50 1.99 -28.51
N ASP A 349 9.37 2.93 -28.98
CA ASP A 349 10.69 2.59 -29.53
C ASP A 349 11.73 2.24 -28.44
N ALA A 350 11.42 2.51 -27.18
CA ALA A 350 12.31 2.26 -26.04
C ALA A 350 12.08 0.89 -25.38
N CYS A 351 11.13 0.09 -25.86
CA CYS A 351 10.87 -1.24 -25.32
C CYS A 351 12.08 -2.17 -25.51
N ARG A 352 12.18 -3.19 -24.67
CA ARG A 352 13.28 -4.16 -24.66
C ARG A 352 12.82 -5.48 -25.25
N GLU A 353 13.70 -6.17 -25.98
CA GLU A 353 13.43 -7.53 -26.42
C GLU A 353 13.20 -8.46 -25.20
N MET A 354 12.17 -9.31 -25.28
CA MET A 354 11.94 -10.30 -24.25
C MET A 354 12.89 -11.48 -24.45
N PRO A 355 13.67 -11.87 -23.43
CA PRO A 355 14.55 -13.01 -23.54
C PRO A 355 13.76 -14.29 -23.86
N GLY A 356 14.15 -15.01 -24.91
CA GLY A 356 13.54 -16.28 -25.29
C GLY A 356 12.19 -16.19 -26.03
N ALA A 357 11.86 -15.01 -26.54
CA ALA A 357 10.70 -14.83 -27.42
C ALA A 357 11.05 -15.16 -28.89
#